data_9fa36646b125aae21798d70e91b55483
#
_entry.id   9fa36646b125aae21798d70e91b55483
#
_cell.length_a   1.000
_cell.length_b   1.000
_cell.length_c   1.000
_cell.angle_alpha   90.00
_cell.angle_beta   90.00
_cell.angle_gamma   90.00
#
_symmetry.space_group_name_H-M   'P 1'
#
loop_
_entity.id
_entity.type
_entity.pdbx_description
1 polymer ?
#
loop_
_entity_poly.entity_id
_entity_poly.type
_entity_poly.pdbx_seq_one_letter_code
_entity_poly.pdbx_strand_id
1 'polypeptide(L)'
;MKHKIVLICAVVVGAIQQTTAQNFDTVQIKTVKITETISMLQGSGGNIGVLTGKDGIVIIDDQFAPLSEKIKAALKTLSDKPVRFVINTHFHGDHVGGNENFGGEGAIIVAQDNTRLRMTSDQFSKAMNFEQKAAPYDALPKVTFADSVTLHLNGETAQVIHVKNAHTDGDAFIYFKESNVIHAGDVFVRYGLPFIDQEHGGSINGMIEGVDKLLSITNENSKIIPGHGDLATKKDVMQ
;
A
#
# COMPACT_ATOMS: atom_id res chain seq x y z
N MET A 1 48.97 -49.41 -27.49
CA MET A 1 47.57 -48.93 -27.45
C MET A 1 47.58 -47.48 -26.86
N LYS A 2 47.30 -46.48 -27.68
CA LYS A 2 47.33 -45.03 -27.26
C LYS A 2 45.91 -44.65 -26.93
N HIS A 3 45.62 -44.35 -25.64
CA HIS A 3 44.34 -43.85 -25.21
C HIS A 3 44.24 -42.34 -25.49
N LYS A 4 43.29 -41.95 -26.31
CA LYS A 4 42.94 -40.52 -26.54
C LYS A 4 41.94 -40.11 -25.48
N ILE A 5 42.35 -39.19 -24.63
CA ILE A 5 41.46 -38.49 -23.70
C ILE A 5 40.74 -37.40 -24.49
N VAL A 6 39.42 -37.50 -24.59
CA VAL A 6 38.57 -36.45 -25.16
C VAL A 6 38.09 -35.57 -24.01
N LEU A 7 38.59 -34.34 -23.99
CA LEU A 7 38.17 -33.33 -23.03
C LEU A 7 36.86 -32.71 -23.54
N ILE A 8 35.72 -32.98 -22.90
CA ILE A 8 34.45 -32.35 -23.20
C ILE A 8 34.37 -31.05 -22.36
N CYS A 9 34.57 -29.89 -22.98
CA CYS A 9 34.28 -28.61 -22.37
C CYS A 9 32.78 -28.41 -22.37
N ALA A 10 32.13 -28.54 -21.17
CA ALA A 10 30.76 -28.13 -20.99
C ALA A 10 30.69 -26.59 -20.90
N VAL A 11 30.18 -25.97 -21.96
CA VAL A 11 29.86 -24.53 -21.94
C VAL A 11 28.56 -24.39 -21.11
N VAL A 12 28.70 -23.91 -19.87
CA VAL A 12 27.55 -23.46 -19.07
C VAL A 12 27.08 -22.13 -19.62
N VAL A 13 26.04 -22.16 -20.45
CA VAL A 13 25.31 -20.95 -20.85
C VAL A 13 24.49 -20.50 -19.66
N GLY A 14 25.03 -19.56 -18.89
CA GLY A 14 24.28 -18.88 -17.84
C GLY A 14 23.15 -18.10 -18.49
N ALA A 15 21.91 -18.52 -18.28
CA ALA A 15 20.73 -17.72 -18.62
C ALA A 15 20.75 -16.48 -17.71
N ILE A 16 21.12 -15.34 -18.28
CA ILE A 16 20.93 -14.03 -17.65
C ILE A 16 19.40 -13.84 -17.65
N GLN A 17 18.76 -14.05 -16.51
CA GLN A 17 17.40 -13.58 -16.31
C GLN A 17 17.45 -12.05 -16.32
N GLN A 18 17.06 -11.47 -17.43
CA GLN A 18 16.76 -10.05 -17.50
C GLN A 18 15.51 -9.82 -16.64
N THR A 19 15.67 -9.29 -15.44
CA THR A 19 14.58 -8.65 -14.73
C THR A 19 14.14 -7.48 -15.61
N THR A 20 13.02 -7.61 -16.29
CA THR A 20 12.41 -6.47 -17.00
C THR A 20 12.03 -5.44 -15.94
N ALA A 21 12.76 -4.32 -15.91
CA ALA A 21 12.37 -3.19 -15.06
C ALA A 21 10.93 -2.82 -15.39
N GLN A 22 10.11 -2.67 -14.35
CA GLN A 22 8.71 -2.30 -14.51
C GLN A 22 8.61 -0.96 -15.26
N ASN A 23 7.92 -0.97 -16.41
CA ASN A 23 7.78 0.25 -17.23
C ASN A 23 6.59 1.08 -16.69
N PHE A 24 6.89 2.14 -15.95
CA PHE A 24 5.90 3.06 -15.41
C PHE A 24 5.37 4.08 -16.42
N ASP A 25 6.03 4.26 -17.58
CA ASP A 25 5.66 5.28 -18.58
C ASP A 25 4.26 5.03 -19.15
N THR A 26 3.91 3.77 -19.35
CA THR A 26 2.60 3.37 -19.91
C THR A 26 1.47 3.29 -18.89
N VAL A 27 1.78 3.38 -17.59
CA VAL A 27 0.77 3.29 -16.53
C VAL A 27 -0.15 4.51 -16.58
N GLN A 28 -1.45 4.25 -16.57
CA GLN A 28 -2.51 5.25 -16.46
C GLN A 28 -3.10 5.21 -15.06
N ILE A 29 -3.31 6.36 -14.43
CA ILE A 29 -4.01 6.44 -13.14
C ILE A 29 -5.51 6.58 -13.42
N LYS A 30 -6.26 5.54 -13.05
CA LYS A 30 -7.72 5.50 -13.16
C LYS A 30 -8.35 6.00 -11.86
N THR A 31 -9.29 6.92 -11.96
CA THR A 31 -10.07 7.42 -10.82
C THR A 31 -11.42 6.71 -10.75
N VAL A 32 -11.73 6.14 -9.57
CA VAL A 32 -13.03 5.55 -9.27
C VAL A 32 -13.70 6.39 -8.17
N LYS A 33 -14.76 7.12 -8.51
CA LYS A 33 -15.52 7.91 -7.52
C LYS A 33 -16.34 6.97 -6.64
N ILE A 34 -16.23 7.12 -5.31
CA ILE A 34 -16.94 6.30 -4.30
C ILE A 34 -18.08 7.11 -3.67
N THR A 35 -17.76 8.33 -3.21
CA THR A 35 -18.72 9.31 -2.67
C THR A 35 -18.43 10.68 -3.31
N GLU A 36 -19.06 11.75 -2.82
CA GLU A 36 -18.74 13.10 -3.28
C GLU A 36 -17.32 13.55 -2.89
N THR A 37 -16.81 13.06 -1.76
CA THR A 37 -15.51 13.45 -1.17
C THR A 37 -14.47 12.36 -1.22
N ILE A 38 -14.86 11.09 -1.41
CA ILE A 38 -13.95 9.95 -1.42
C ILE A 38 -13.87 9.32 -2.80
N SER A 39 -12.65 9.10 -3.27
CA SER A 39 -12.32 8.39 -4.50
C SER A 39 -11.24 7.34 -4.26
N MET A 40 -11.08 6.39 -5.19
CA MET A 40 -9.97 5.46 -5.25
C MET A 40 -9.20 5.70 -6.54
N LEU A 41 -7.87 5.74 -6.47
CA LEU A 41 -7.01 5.75 -7.65
C LEU A 41 -6.41 4.36 -7.83
N GLN A 42 -6.43 3.88 -9.07
CA GLN A 42 -5.80 2.62 -9.49
C GLN A 42 -4.70 2.95 -10.49
N GLY A 43 -3.53 2.34 -10.31
CA GLY A 43 -2.39 2.50 -11.21
C GLY A 43 -1.58 1.20 -11.29
N SER A 44 -0.30 1.27 -10.93
CA SER A 44 0.56 0.10 -10.71
C SER A 44 1.01 0.12 -9.26
N GLY A 45 0.80 -0.98 -8.53
CA GLY A 45 0.96 -1.06 -7.08
C GLY A 45 -0.39 -1.00 -6.37
N GLY A 46 -0.37 -0.69 -5.07
CA GLY A 46 -1.56 -0.64 -4.24
C GLY A 46 -2.56 0.44 -4.66
N ASN A 47 -3.82 0.22 -4.35
CA ASN A 47 -4.85 1.25 -4.54
C ASN A 47 -4.61 2.43 -3.60
N ILE A 48 -4.90 3.63 -4.09
CA ILE A 48 -4.81 4.85 -3.28
C ILE A 48 -6.23 5.29 -2.91
N GLY A 49 -6.50 5.43 -1.60
CA GLY A 49 -7.69 6.12 -1.12
C GLY A 49 -7.47 7.64 -1.17
N VAL A 50 -8.49 8.41 -1.55
CA VAL A 50 -8.40 9.88 -1.61
C VAL A 50 -9.61 10.48 -0.92
N LEU A 51 -9.38 11.33 0.09
CA LEU A 51 -10.40 12.16 0.71
C LEU A 51 -10.12 13.64 0.36
N THR A 52 -11.08 14.33 -0.21
CA THR A 52 -10.99 15.75 -0.58
C THR A 52 -11.94 16.61 0.25
N GLY A 53 -11.58 17.87 0.46
CA GLY A 53 -12.43 18.86 1.14
C GLY A 53 -11.70 20.14 1.52
N LYS A 54 -12.27 20.89 2.46
CA LYS A 54 -11.77 22.24 2.85
C LYS A 54 -10.40 22.20 3.51
N ASP A 55 -10.05 21.10 4.19
CA ASP A 55 -8.80 20.96 4.95
C ASP A 55 -7.63 20.48 4.06
N GLY A 56 -7.86 20.24 2.77
CA GLY A 56 -6.89 19.74 1.81
C GLY A 56 -7.16 18.30 1.38
N ILE A 57 -6.24 17.71 0.65
CA ILE A 57 -6.32 16.31 0.23
C ILE A 57 -5.65 15.43 1.28
N VAL A 58 -6.30 14.33 1.62
CA VAL A 58 -5.72 13.20 2.37
C VAL A 58 -5.63 12.02 1.42
N ILE A 59 -4.48 11.39 1.28
CA ILE A 59 -4.33 10.15 0.54
C ILE A 59 -3.98 8.99 1.48
N ILE A 60 -4.45 7.81 1.13
CA ILE A 60 -4.10 6.55 1.79
C ILE A 60 -3.26 5.79 0.79
N ASP A 61 -1.98 5.58 1.14
CA ASP A 61 -0.92 5.08 0.27
C ASP A 61 -0.61 5.98 -0.93
N ASP A 62 0.47 5.69 -1.67
CA ASP A 62 0.94 6.56 -2.76
C ASP A 62 1.70 5.83 -3.88
N GLN A 63 1.65 4.49 -3.89
CA GLN A 63 2.25 3.62 -4.89
C GLN A 63 3.78 3.80 -5.02
N PHE A 64 4.30 3.70 -6.23
CA PHE A 64 5.73 3.82 -6.54
C PHE A 64 6.13 5.26 -6.86
N ALA A 65 7.33 5.68 -6.45
CA ALA A 65 7.88 7.01 -6.71
C ALA A 65 7.76 7.51 -8.17
N PRO A 66 8.03 6.69 -9.21
CA PRO A 66 7.90 7.14 -10.60
C PRO A 66 6.47 7.50 -11.02
N LEU A 67 5.46 7.10 -10.26
CA LEU A 67 4.05 7.42 -10.54
C LEU A 67 3.58 8.71 -9.87
N SER A 68 4.36 9.32 -8.98
CA SER A 68 3.93 10.46 -8.16
C SER A 68 3.38 11.62 -8.98
N GLU A 69 4.01 11.98 -10.10
CA GLU A 69 3.53 13.07 -10.97
C GLU A 69 2.19 12.73 -11.64
N LYS A 70 2.00 11.48 -12.04
CA LYS A 70 0.72 11.01 -12.61
C LYS A 70 -0.38 10.98 -11.55
N ILE A 71 -0.03 10.57 -10.31
CA ILE A 71 -0.94 10.59 -9.16
C ILE A 71 -1.32 12.03 -8.82
N LYS A 72 -0.37 12.97 -8.74
CA LYS A 72 -0.63 14.40 -8.53
C LYS A 72 -1.55 14.98 -9.61
N ALA A 73 -1.32 14.63 -10.87
CA ALA A 73 -2.20 15.04 -11.96
C ALA A 73 -3.64 14.53 -11.79
N ALA A 74 -3.81 13.26 -11.37
CA ALA A 74 -5.13 12.71 -11.06
C ALA A 74 -5.78 13.41 -9.85
N LEU A 75 -5.02 13.65 -8.77
CA LEU A 75 -5.51 14.36 -7.57
C LEU A 75 -5.98 15.77 -7.91
N LYS A 76 -5.28 16.48 -8.82
CA LYS A 76 -5.66 17.82 -9.26
C LYS A 76 -7.01 17.85 -9.98
N THR A 77 -7.44 16.77 -10.60
CA THR A 77 -8.79 16.68 -11.19
C THR A 77 -9.89 16.59 -10.14
N LEU A 78 -9.54 16.19 -8.90
CA LEU A 78 -10.46 16.05 -7.78
C LEU A 78 -10.49 17.29 -6.88
N SER A 79 -9.35 17.97 -6.72
CA SER A 79 -9.24 19.17 -5.88
C SER A 79 -7.98 19.98 -6.24
N ASP A 80 -8.08 21.32 -6.18
CA ASP A 80 -6.92 22.22 -6.31
C ASP A 80 -6.14 22.40 -4.99
N LYS A 81 -6.59 21.78 -3.91
CA LYS A 81 -5.92 21.85 -2.60
C LYS A 81 -4.66 20.98 -2.59
N PRO A 82 -3.66 21.33 -1.75
CA PRO A 82 -2.48 20.47 -1.57
C PRO A 82 -2.81 19.17 -0.83
N VAL A 83 -1.97 18.17 -1.02
CA VAL A 83 -1.95 16.97 -0.17
C VAL A 83 -1.41 17.38 1.20
N ARG A 84 -2.21 17.19 2.24
CA ARG A 84 -1.86 17.54 3.62
C ARG A 84 -1.43 16.34 4.44
N PHE A 85 -2.00 15.17 4.15
CA PHE A 85 -1.67 13.93 4.83
C PHE A 85 -1.53 12.79 3.85
N VAL A 86 -0.54 11.94 4.10
CA VAL A 86 -0.41 10.59 3.55
C VAL A 86 -0.56 9.64 4.71
N ILE A 87 -1.48 8.68 4.63
CA ILE A 87 -1.66 7.64 5.66
C ILE A 87 -1.25 6.32 5.03
N ASN A 88 -0.18 5.71 5.51
CA ASN A 88 0.26 4.43 4.97
C ASN A 88 -0.45 3.28 5.65
N THR A 89 -0.93 2.32 4.85
CA THR A 89 -1.53 1.08 5.34
C THR A 89 -0.49 0.13 5.90
N HIS A 90 0.67 0.02 5.25
CA HIS A 90 1.84 -0.78 5.67
C HIS A 90 3.11 -0.28 4.94
N PHE A 91 4.25 -0.99 5.07
CA PHE A 91 5.55 -0.46 4.63
C PHE A 91 5.99 -0.89 3.22
N HIS A 92 5.28 -1.75 2.49
CA HIS A 92 5.73 -2.24 1.19
C HIS A 92 5.86 -1.12 0.14
N GLY A 93 6.86 -1.25 -0.73
CA GLY A 93 7.29 -0.19 -1.64
C GLY A 93 6.25 0.26 -2.66
N ASP A 94 5.29 -0.61 -2.99
CA ASP A 94 4.16 -0.29 -3.88
C ASP A 94 2.98 0.41 -3.16
N HIS A 95 3.15 0.71 -1.88
CA HIS A 95 2.23 1.51 -1.04
C HIS A 95 2.88 2.79 -0.52
N VAL A 96 4.21 2.78 -0.26
CA VAL A 96 4.93 3.91 0.35
C VAL A 96 5.99 4.53 -0.56
N GLY A 97 6.11 4.05 -1.80
CA GLY A 97 7.19 4.49 -2.69
C GLY A 97 7.11 5.97 -3.08
N GLY A 98 5.94 6.57 -3.07
CA GLY A 98 5.72 7.99 -3.33
C GLY A 98 5.94 8.90 -2.12
N ASN A 99 6.09 8.37 -0.91
CA ASN A 99 6.18 9.13 0.35
C ASN A 99 7.17 10.29 0.29
N GLU A 100 8.37 10.08 -0.27
CA GLU A 100 9.40 11.14 -0.38
C GLU A 100 8.89 12.33 -1.18
N ASN A 101 8.19 12.08 -2.29
CA ASN A 101 7.68 13.12 -3.16
C ASN A 101 6.57 13.96 -2.50
N PHE A 102 5.69 13.33 -1.72
CA PHE A 102 4.63 14.03 -1.00
C PHE A 102 5.13 14.66 0.30
N GLY A 103 5.99 13.95 1.06
CA GLY A 103 6.61 14.46 2.28
C GLY A 103 7.53 15.65 2.02
N GLY A 104 8.31 15.62 0.94
CA GLY A 104 9.15 16.75 0.49
C GLY A 104 8.35 17.99 0.09
N GLU A 105 7.08 17.83 -0.30
CA GLU A 105 6.14 18.93 -0.58
C GLU A 105 5.34 19.38 0.65
N GLY A 106 5.63 18.81 1.82
CA GLY A 106 5.06 19.22 3.11
C GLY A 106 3.85 18.43 3.57
N ALA A 107 3.52 17.31 2.95
CA ALA A 107 2.52 16.38 3.47
C ALA A 107 3.01 15.72 4.76
N ILE A 108 2.13 15.57 5.74
CA ILE A 108 2.41 14.85 6.98
C ILE A 108 2.12 13.37 6.76
N ILE A 109 3.15 12.53 6.86
CA ILE A 109 3.01 11.09 6.71
C ILE A 109 2.65 10.49 8.07
N VAL A 110 1.60 9.67 8.09
CA VAL A 110 1.05 8.98 9.27
C VAL A 110 1.11 7.48 9.03
N ALA A 111 1.62 6.70 9.98
CA ALA A 111 1.63 5.24 9.90
C ALA A 111 1.67 4.58 11.27
N GLN A 112 1.46 3.26 11.30
CA GLN A 112 1.68 2.47 12.49
C GLN A 112 3.19 2.43 12.86
N ASP A 113 3.53 2.27 14.14
CA ASP A 113 4.91 2.32 14.66
C ASP A 113 5.85 1.34 13.94
N ASN A 114 5.42 0.10 13.68
CA ASN A 114 6.23 -0.90 12.99
C ASN A 114 6.44 -0.54 11.52
N THR A 115 5.45 0.04 10.85
CA THR A 115 5.62 0.55 9.48
C THR A 115 6.78 1.55 9.41
N ARG A 116 6.81 2.54 10.32
CA ARG A 116 7.95 3.45 10.39
C ARG A 116 9.25 2.72 10.73
N LEU A 117 9.23 1.80 11.70
CA LEU A 117 10.42 1.03 12.09
C LEU A 117 11.01 0.27 10.90
N ARG A 118 10.17 -0.42 10.11
CA ARG A 118 10.60 -1.14 8.90
C ARG A 118 11.22 -0.19 7.88
N MET A 119 10.67 0.99 7.69
CA MET A 119 11.17 1.99 6.74
C MET A 119 12.51 2.62 7.15
N THR A 120 12.95 2.51 8.40
CA THR A 120 14.22 3.09 8.87
C THR A 120 15.46 2.24 8.57
N SER A 121 15.29 1.02 8.07
CA SER A 121 16.39 0.09 7.75
C SER A 121 16.11 -0.67 6.46
N ASP A 122 17.17 -1.22 5.86
CA ASP A 122 17.03 -2.08 4.69
C ASP A 122 16.20 -3.32 5.05
N GLN A 123 15.23 -3.65 4.22
CA GLN A 123 14.41 -4.84 4.34
C GLN A 123 14.72 -5.80 3.19
N PHE A 124 14.65 -7.11 3.46
CA PHE A 124 14.86 -8.13 2.46
C PHE A 124 13.79 -9.22 2.62
N SER A 125 13.11 -9.56 1.54
CA SER A 125 12.19 -10.69 1.48
C SER A 125 12.77 -11.79 0.59
N LYS A 126 13.05 -12.96 1.16
CA LYS A 126 13.46 -14.15 0.40
C LYS A 126 12.33 -14.68 -0.46
N ALA A 127 11.10 -14.63 0.08
CA ALA A 127 9.92 -15.12 -0.62
C ALA A 127 9.69 -14.36 -1.93
N MET A 128 9.94 -13.05 -1.95
CA MET A 128 9.78 -12.19 -3.12
C MET A 128 11.08 -11.95 -3.89
N ASN A 129 12.22 -12.43 -3.34
CA ASN A 129 13.57 -12.10 -3.84
C ASN A 129 13.74 -10.60 -4.09
N PHE A 130 13.40 -9.81 -3.11
CA PHE A 130 13.27 -8.37 -3.22
C PHE A 130 13.96 -7.68 -2.05
N GLU A 131 14.59 -6.54 -2.33
CA GLU A 131 15.23 -5.67 -1.34
C GLU A 131 14.59 -4.29 -1.39
N GLN A 132 14.19 -3.78 -0.22
CA GLN A 132 13.74 -2.40 -0.05
C GLN A 132 14.73 -1.65 0.83
N LYS A 133 15.33 -0.60 0.28
CA LYS A 133 16.29 0.24 1.02
C LYS A 133 15.60 1.07 2.08
N ALA A 134 16.36 1.41 3.14
CA ALA A 134 15.94 2.36 4.14
C ALA A 134 15.44 3.66 3.47
N ALA A 135 14.27 4.12 3.90
CA ALA A 135 13.63 5.30 3.34
C ALA A 135 14.37 6.58 3.75
N PRO A 136 14.48 7.59 2.88
CA PRO A 136 15.03 8.89 3.22
C PRO A 136 14.13 9.62 4.24
N TYR A 137 14.68 10.64 4.90
CA TYR A 137 14.01 11.34 6.00
C TYR A 137 12.61 11.86 5.63
N ASP A 138 12.44 12.41 4.43
CA ASP A 138 11.17 12.98 3.97
C ASP A 138 10.11 11.94 3.64
N ALA A 139 10.52 10.69 3.39
CA ALA A 139 9.62 9.56 3.20
C ALA A 139 9.14 8.93 4.52
N LEU A 140 9.80 9.23 5.64
CA LEU A 140 9.47 8.59 6.92
C LEU A 140 8.21 9.20 7.55
N PRO A 141 7.28 8.38 8.09
CA PRO A 141 6.14 8.85 8.86
C PRO A 141 6.57 9.81 9.98
N LYS A 142 5.94 10.98 10.06
CA LYS A 142 6.21 11.99 11.10
C LYS A 142 5.28 11.83 12.29
N VAL A 143 4.12 11.22 12.08
CA VAL A 143 3.16 10.86 13.13
C VAL A 143 2.99 9.35 13.12
N THR A 144 3.20 8.72 14.27
CA THR A 144 3.00 7.29 14.42
C THR A 144 2.04 6.96 15.56
N PHE A 145 1.50 5.77 15.54
CA PHE A 145 0.57 5.27 16.57
C PHE A 145 0.80 3.77 16.82
N ALA A 146 0.50 3.34 18.06
CA ALA A 146 0.61 1.93 18.45
C ALA A 146 -0.64 1.13 18.03
N ASP A 147 -1.81 1.51 18.52
CA ASP A 147 -3.07 0.78 18.29
C ASP A 147 -4.02 1.50 17.34
N SER A 148 -4.18 2.81 17.50
CA SER A 148 -5.04 3.61 16.62
C SER A 148 -4.78 5.11 16.75
N VAL A 149 -5.16 5.85 15.71
CA VAL A 149 -5.25 7.31 15.73
C VAL A 149 -6.53 7.74 15.00
N THR A 150 -7.12 8.86 15.43
CA THR A 150 -8.31 9.41 14.78
C THR A 150 -7.99 10.81 14.27
N LEU A 151 -8.34 11.06 13.00
CA LEU A 151 -8.19 12.34 12.33
C LEU A 151 -9.59 12.87 11.99
N HIS A 152 -9.84 14.15 12.30
CA HIS A 152 -11.09 14.83 11.94
C HIS A 152 -10.81 15.82 10.83
N LEU A 153 -11.01 15.41 9.58
CA LEU A 153 -10.65 16.15 8.38
C LEU A 153 -11.75 16.07 7.33
N ASN A 154 -12.02 17.17 6.65
CA ASN A 154 -12.96 17.24 5.53
C ASN A 154 -14.37 16.76 5.84
N GLY A 155 -14.80 16.84 7.11
CA GLY A 155 -16.11 16.35 7.58
C GLY A 155 -16.16 14.86 7.88
N GLU A 156 -15.03 14.17 7.77
CA GLU A 156 -14.89 12.75 8.10
C GLU A 156 -14.16 12.54 9.43
N THR A 157 -14.59 11.52 10.15
CA THR A 157 -13.85 10.89 11.25
C THR A 157 -13.07 9.72 10.68
N ALA A 158 -11.84 9.98 10.24
CA ALA A 158 -10.94 8.95 9.73
C ALA A 158 -10.27 8.21 10.90
N GLN A 159 -10.75 7.02 11.22
CA GLN A 159 -10.16 6.16 12.23
C GLN A 159 -9.13 5.23 11.59
N VAL A 160 -7.86 5.41 11.94
CA VAL A 160 -6.75 4.55 11.51
C VAL A 160 -6.52 3.51 12.59
N ILE A 161 -6.63 2.23 12.25
CA ILE A 161 -6.71 1.13 13.22
C ILE A 161 -5.66 0.09 12.90
N HIS A 162 -4.75 -0.18 13.81
CA HIS A 162 -3.76 -1.25 13.65
C HIS A 162 -4.40 -2.63 13.52
N VAL A 163 -3.90 -3.42 12.58
CA VAL A 163 -4.26 -4.83 12.36
C VAL A 163 -3.02 -5.67 12.61
N LYS A 164 -3.01 -6.35 13.75
CA LYS A 164 -1.79 -7.02 14.26
C LYS A 164 -1.43 -8.24 13.44
N ASN A 165 -0.15 -8.27 12.98
CA ASN A 165 0.46 -9.47 12.39
C ASN A 165 -0.35 -10.14 11.28
N ALA A 166 -1.04 -9.34 10.43
CA ALA A 166 -1.84 -9.87 9.32
C ALA A 166 -0.99 -10.07 8.06
N HIS A 167 -0.97 -9.12 7.14
CA HIS A 167 -0.10 -9.11 5.97
C HIS A 167 1.35 -8.81 6.36
N THR A 168 1.54 -7.80 7.25
CA THR A 168 2.78 -7.44 7.93
C THR A 168 2.52 -7.24 9.43
N ASP A 169 3.52 -6.76 10.19
CA ASP A 169 3.34 -6.36 11.59
C ASP A 169 2.89 -4.91 11.78
N GLY A 170 2.82 -4.13 10.69
CA GLY A 170 2.49 -2.71 10.71
C GLY A 170 1.19 -2.33 10.00
N ASP A 171 0.33 -3.31 9.67
CA ASP A 171 -0.87 -3.06 8.88
C ASP A 171 -1.88 -2.16 9.59
N ALA A 172 -2.60 -1.35 8.80
CA ALA A 172 -3.66 -0.50 9.31
C ALA A 172 -4.86 -0.45 8.36
N PHE A 173 -6.06 -0.45 8.94
CA PHE A 173 -7.29 -0.04 8.26
C PHE A 173 -7.52 1.46 8.44
N ILE A 174 -8.06 2.11 7.42
CA ILE A 174 -8.50 3.50 7.49
C ILE A 174 -10.01 3.53 7.25
N TYR A 175 -10.77 3.82 8.31
CA TYR A 175 -12.24 3.84 8.29
C TYR A 175 -12.76 5.28 8.32
N PHE A 176 -13.37 5.72 7.22
CA PHE A 176 -14.12 6.97 7.10
C PHE A 176 -15.55 6.71 7.54
N LYS A 177 -15.87 7.13 8.77
CA LYS A 177 -17.11 6.70 9.46
C LYS A 177 -18.36 7.27 8.83
N GLU A 178 -18.36 8.56 8.47
CA GLU A 178 -19.51 9.26 7.92
C GLU A 178 -19.87 8.73 6.54
N SER A 179 -18.87 8.48 5.71
CA SER A 179 -19.04 7.91 4.36
C SER A 179 -19.18 6.38 4.35
N ASN A 180 -18.91 5.70 5.47
CA ASN A 180 -18.89 4.23 5.58
C ASN A 180 -17.98 3.57 4.52
N VAL A 181 -16.77 4.14 4.33
CA VAL A 181 -15.73 3.66 3.42
C VAL A 181 -14.53 3.20 4.23
N ILE A 182 -13.98 2.03 3.91
CA ILE A 182 -12.80 1.49 4.57
C ILE A 182 -11.71 1.20 3.53
N HIS A 183 -10.49 1.68 3.76
CA HIS A 183 -9.32 1.20 3.05
C HIS A 183 -8.68 0.07 3.88
N ALA A 184 -8.57 -1.12 3.27
CA ALA A 184 -8.17 -2.33 3.98
C ALA A 184 -6.68 -2.67 3.82
N GLY A 185 -5.94 -1.92 2.97
CA GLY A 185 -4.58 -2.31 2.61
C GLY A 185 -4.54 -3.76 2.13
N ASP A 186 -3.39 -4.40 2.26
CA ASP A 186 -3.18 -5.77 1.78
C ASP A 186 -3.70 -6.87 2.72
N VAL A 187 -4.35 -6.48 3.81
CA VAL A 187 -5.17 -7.43 4.59
C VAL A 187 -6.36 -7.94 3.76
N PHE A 188 -6.80 -7.17 2.77
CA PHE A 188 -7.79 -7.60 1.79
C PHE A 188 -7.41 -7.17 0.37
N VAL A 189 -7.26 -8.14 -0.54
CA VAL A 189 -6.91 -7.95 -1.96
C VAL A 189 -7.88 -8.72 -2.86
N ARG A 190 -7.97 -8.33 -4.14
CA ARG A 190 -8.88 -8.95 -5.11
C ARG A 190 -8.18 -9.53 -6.35
N TYR A 191 -6.97 -10.02 -6.19
CA TYR A 191 -6.25 -10.75 -7.25
C TYR A 191 -6.09 -12.26 -6.96
N GLY A 192 -6.67 -12.76 -5.87
CA GLY A 192 -6.57 -14.16 -5.43
C GLY A 192 -6.23 -14.25 -3.95
N LEU A 193 -5.39 -15.21 -3.57
CA LEU A 193 -4.93 -15.33 -2.19
C LEU A 193 -3.98 -14.18 -1.84
N PRO A 194 -4.13 -13.55 -0.67
CA PRO A 194 -3.24 -12.50 -0.22
C PRO A 194 -1.84 -13.05 0.05
N PHE A 195 -0.82 -12.27 -0.26
CA PHE A 195 0.52 -12.52 0.22
C PHE A 195 0.58 -12.27 1.74
N ILE A 196 1.33 -13.10 2.48
CA ILE A 196 1.56 -12.95 3.91
C ILE A 196 3.06 -12.84 4.12
N ASP A 197 3.52 -11.65 4.50
CA ASP A 197 4.94 -11.38 4.71
C ASP A 197 5.40 -11.86 6.09
N GLN A 198 5.66 -13.16 6.19
CA GLN A 198 6.09 -13.80 7.45
C GLN A 198 7.46 -13.26 7.91
N GLU A 199 8.32 -12.84 7.00
CA GLU A 199 9.64 -12.29 7.33
C GLU A 199 9.54 -10.93 8.03
N HIS A 200 8.42 -10.24 7.81
CA HIS A 200 8.11 -8.94 8.43
C HIS A 200 6.87 -9.00 9.34
N GLY A 201 6.68 -10.15 9.98
CA GLY A 201 5.73 -10.33 11.08
C GLY A 201 4.29 -10.64 10.70
N GLY A 202 3.99 -10.81 9.40
CA GLY A 202 2.70 -11.30 8.94
C GLY A 202 2.47 -12.77 9.34
N SER A 203 1.22 -13.18 9.48
CA SER A 203 0.84 -14.55 9.82
C SER A 203 -0.55 -14.93 9.32
N ILE A 204 -0.77 -16.24 9.11
CA ILE A 204 -2.09 -16.75 8.72
C ILE A 204 -3.15 -16.42 9.79
N ASN A 205 -2.82 -16.60 11.07
CA ASN A 205 -3.75 -16.30 12.16
C ASN A 205 -4.08 -14.81 12.23
N GLY A 206 -3.07 -13.95 12.13
CA GLY A 206 -3.28 -12.49 12.08
C GLY A 206 -4.09 -12.06 10.87
N MET A 207 -3.90 -12.70 9.71
CA MET A 207 -4.71 -12.44 8.52
C MET A 207 -6.19 -12.81 8.75
N ILE A 208 -6.48 -13.96 9.36
CA ILE A 208 -7.84 -14.38 9.72
C ILE A 208 -8.46 -13.37 10.70
N GLU A 209 -7.75 -13.00 11.77
CA GLU A 209 -8.20 -12.01 12.75
C GLU A 209 -8.41 -10.63 12.10
N GLY A 210 -7.55 -10.25 11.16
CA GLY A 210 -7.68 -9.00 10.40
C GLY A 210 -8.94 -8.97 9.53
N VAL A 211 -9.21 -10.06 8.81
CA VAL A 211 -10.44 -10.20 7.99
C VAL A 211 -11.68 -10.22 8.89
N ASP A 212 -11.66 -10.93 10.01
CA ASP A 212 -12.76 -10.94 10.98
C ASP A 212 -13.02 -9.52 11.55
N LYS A 213 -11.94 -8.77 11.85
CA LYS A 213 -12.05 -7.37 12.27
C LYS A 213 -12.66 -6.51 11.17
N LEU A 214 -12.23 -6.65 9.92
CA LEU A 214 -12.81 -5.94 8.77
C LEU A 214 -14.31 -6.21 8.66
N LEU A 215 -14.71 -7.48 8.74
CA LEU A 215 -16.12 -7.90 8.71
C LEU A 215 -16.92 -7.33 9.89
N SER A 216 -16.32 -7.22 11.07
CA SER A 216 -16.99 -6.72 12.28
C SER A 216 -17.29 -5.21 12.22
N ILE A 217 -16.45 -4.41 11.55
CA ILE A 217 -16.62 -2.95 11.42
C ILE A 217 -17.36 -2.54 10.15
N THR A 218 -17.69 -3.49 9.26
CA THR A 218 -18.40 -3.26 8.00
C THR A 218 -19.87 -3.71 8.09
N ASN A 219 -20.72 -3.11 7.27
CA ASN A 219 -22.09 -3.50 7.06
C ASN A 219 -22.40 -3.65 5.55
N GLU A 220 -23.65 -4.00 5.19
CA GLU A 220 -24.05 -4.26 3.79
C GLU A 220 -23.90 -3.05 2.86
N ASN A 221 -23.85 -1.83 3.42
CA ASN A 221 -23.69 -0.60 2.64
C ASN A 221 -22.21 -0.12 2.59
N SER A 222 -21.32 -0.77 3.32
CA SER A 222 -19.89 -0.39 3.35
C SER A 222 -19.25 -0.54 1.98
N LYS A 223 -18.40 0.43 1.63
CA LYS A 223 -17.50 0.35 0.48
C LYS A 223 -16.09 0.07 1.00
N ILE A 224 -15.43 -0.89 0.37
CA ILE A 224 -14.11 -1.35 0.81
C ILE A 224 -13.13 -1.15 -0.34
N ILE A 225 -12.12 -0.32 -0.08
CA ILE A 225 -10.96 -0.18 -0.96
C ILE A 225 -9.99 -1.29 -0.57
N PRO A 226 -9.80 -2.34 -1.40
CA PRO A 226 -8.78 -3.35 -1.14
C PRO A 226 -7.40 -2.78 -1.40
N GLY A 227 -6.34 -3.40 -0.88
CA GLY A 227 -4.98 -3.01 -1.24
C GLY A 227 -4.75 -3.11 -2.74
N HIS A 228 -5.27 -4.14 -3.38
CA HIS A 228 -5.20 -4.32 -4.84
C HIS A 228 -6.53 -4.80 -5.41
N GLY A 229 -6.81 -4.38 -6.66
CA GLY A 229 -7.99 -4.79 -7.40
C GLY A 229 -9.15 -3.82 -7.31
N ASP A 230 -10.34 -4.24 -7.72
CA ASP A 230 -11.49 -3.36 -7.84
C ASP A 230 -12.17 -3.10 -6.48
N LEU A 231 -12.89 -1.97 -6.39
CA LEU A 231 -13.71 -1.60 -5.23
C LEU A 231 -14.62 -2.78 -4.82
N ALA A 232 -14.73 -2.99 -3.52
CA ALA A 232 -15.41 -4.14 -2.92
C ALA A 232 -16.54 -3.74 -1.96
N THR A 233 -17.30 -4.75 -1.57
CA THR A 233 -18.35 -4.71 -0.55
C THR A 233 -18.05 -5.75 0.53
N LYS A 234 -18.81 -5.73 1.63
CA LYS A 234 -18.73 -6.77 2.67
C LYS A 234 -18.92 -8.18 2.08
N LYS A 235 -19.83 -8.33 1.10
CA LYS A 235 -20.07 -9.63 0.45
C LYS A 235 -18.83 -10.16 -0.27
N ASP A 236 -18.03 -9.27 -0.87
CA ASP A 236 -16.79 -9.68 -1.56
C ASP A 236 -15.72 -10.18 -0.58
N VAL A 237 -15.67 -9.62 0.65
CA VAL A 237 -14.77 -10.07 1.71
C VAL A 237 -15.14 -11.45 2.26
N MET A 238 -16.42 -11.83 2.18
CA MET A 238 -16.96 -13.12 2.67
C MET A 238 -16.77 -14.28 1.68
N GLN A 239 -16.27 -14.04 0.49
CA GLN A 239 -16.07 -15.06 -0.57
C GLN A 239 -14.66 -15.66 -0.52
#